data_598800f1e3defcd47d25fa716aaa8523
#
_entry.id   598800f1e3defcd47d25fa716aaa8523
#
_cell.length_a   1.000
_cell.length_b   1.000
_cell.length_c   1.000
_cell.angle_alpha   90.00
_cell.angle_beta   90.00
_cell.angle_gamma   90.00
#
_symmetry.space_group_name_H-M   'P 1'
#
loop_
_entity.id
_entity.type
_entity.pdbx_description
1 polymer ?
#
loop_
_entity_poly.entity_id
_entity_poly.type
_entity_poly.pdbx_seq_one_letter_code
_entity_poly.pdbx_strand_id
1 'polypeptide(L)'
;MTAIDAALVLFPVTAHAGSGFRRAIDAGVAGAKKVAVLVNIDKTNQQMTVSLDGVEKYQWRVSTGRAGYSTPSGTYTATSMNKIWYSKQWDNAPMPHSIFFMKDGHAIHGSFDVKNLGKPVSHGCVRISPKNAATLYELVKENGLENTQVVLTGVSPGGEYEVARGHTSPRGGFSRRSFGVPYYNGSQGYYGSPWTYSPW
;
A
#
# COMPACT_ATOMS: atom_id res chain seq x y z
N MET A 1 -11.17 -19.21 -82.11
CA MET A 1 -11.23 -18.49 -80.86
C MET A 1 -11.94 -19.38 -79.86
N THR A 2 -11.20 -20.11 -79.09
CA THR A 2 -11.68 -21.10 -78.15
C THR A 2 -11.52 -20.50 -76.71
N ALA A 3 -12.66 -20.31 -76.05
CA ALA A 3 -12.74 -19.86 -74.67
C ALA A 3 -12.33 -21.01 -73.72
N ILE A 4 -11.44 -20.75 -72.83
CA ILE A 4 -11.01 -21.69 -71.77
C ILE A 4 -11.79 -21.35 -70.54
N ASP A 5 -12.67 -22.28 -70.16
CA ASP A 5 -13.45 -22.19 -68.90
C ASP A 5 -12.60 -22.64 -67.73
N ALA A 6 -12.29 -21.71 -66.80
CA ALA A 6 -11.54 -22.02 -65.59
C ALA A 6 -12.52 -22.29 -64.44
N ALA A 7 -12.75 -23.55 -64.11
CA ALA A 7 -13.55 -23.97 -62.98
C ALA A 7 -12.80 -23.73 -61.67
N LEU A 8 -13.29 -22.80 -60.85
CA LEU A 8 -12.81 -22.53 -59.53
C LEU A 8 -13.35 -23.58 -58.54
N VAL A 9 -12.49 -24.50 -58.11
CA VAL A 9 -12.83 -25.51 -57.07
C VAL A 9 -12.71 -24.91 -55.70
N LEU A 10 -13.84 -24.59 -55.07
CA LEU A 10 -13.91 -24.16 -53.66
C LEU A 10 -13.87 -25.40 -52.77
N PHE A 11 -12.76 -25.57 -52.00
CA PHE A 11 -12.69 -26.54 -50.91
C PHE A 11 -13.30 -25.93 -49.64
N PRO A 12 -14.21 -26.61 -48.95
CA PRO A 12 -14.71 -26.15 -47.66
C PRO A 12 -13.62 -26.38 -46.59
N VAL A 13 -13.13 -25.28 -46.02
CA VAL A 13 -12.29 -25.33 -44.79
C VAL A 13 -13.24 -25.60 -43.63
N THR A 14 -13.30 -26.84 -43.18
CA THR A 14 -13.96 -27.20 -41.92
C THR A 14 -13.07 -26.77 -40.76
N ALA A 15 -13.38 -25.59 -40.16
CA ALA A 15 -12.77 -25.15 -38.94
C ALA A 15 -13.27 -26.02 -37.78
N HIS A 16 -12.47 -27.01 -37.37
CA HIS A 16 -12.65 -27.68 -36.09
C HIS A 16 -12.17 -26.71 -34.99
N ALA A 17 -13.07 -25.92 -34.45
CA ALA A 17 -12.83 -25.14 -33.25
C ALA A 17 -12.75 -26.10 -32.09
N GLY A 18 -11.50 -26.42 -31.68
CA GLY A 18 -11.24 -27.26 -30.54
C GLY A 18 -11.77 -26.59 -29.25
N SER A 19 -12.87 -27.14 -28.73
CA SER A 19 -13.49 -26.73 -27.44
C SER A 19 -12.58 -26.96 -26.22
N GLY A 20 -11.39 -27.54 -26.40
CA GLY A 20 -10.41 -27.80 -25.34
C GLY A 20 -9.57 -26.60 -24.95
N PHE A 21 -9.36 -25.63 -25.87
CA PHE A 21 -8.44 -24.51 -25.58
C PHE A 21 -9.07 -23.43 -24.71
N ARG A 22 -10.40 -23.26 -24.76
CA ARG A 22 -11.11 -22.29 -23.89
C ARG A 22 -11.19 -22.73 -22.44
N ARG A 23 -11.24 -24.04 -22.14
CA ARG A 23 -11.26 -24.55 -20.75
C ARG A 23 -9.94 -24.44 -20.02
N ALA A 24 -8.81 -24.39 -20.73
CA ALA A 24 -7.48 -24.28 -20.09
C ALA A 24 -7.17 -22.84 -19.61
N ILE A 25 -7.76 -21.82 -20.23
CA ILE A 25 -7.55 -20.42 -19.79
C ILE A 25 -8.43 -20.05 -18.60
N ASP A 26 -9.63 -20.64 -18.49
CA ASP A 26 -10.51 -20.40 -17.33
C ASP A 26 -10.04 -21.10 -16.06
N ALA A 27 -9.30 -22.21 -16.15
CA ALA A 27 -8.78 -22.93 -14.99
C ALA A 27 -7.55 -22.26 -14.34
N GLY A 28 -6.84 -21.39 -15.07
CA GLY A 28 -5.64 -20.70 -14.55
C GLY A 28 -5.92 -19.44 -13.73
N VAL A 29 -7.15 -18.92 -13.75
CA VAL A 29 -7.53 -17.67 -13.07
C VAL A 29 -8.34 -17.92 -11.79
N ALA A 30 -8.77 -19.16 -11.56
CA ALA A 30 -9.65 -19.52 -10.43
C ALA A 30 -9.03 -19.41 -9.02
N GLY A 31 -7.77 -18.93 -8.88
CA GLY A 31 -7.09 -18.78 -7.59
C GLY A 31 -6.55 -17.38 -7.29
N ALA A 32 -6.58 -16.45 -8.24
CA ALA A 32 -6.12 -15.08 -7.99
C ALA A 32 -7.19 -14.32 -7.20
N LYS A 33 -6.85 -13.96 -5.95
CA LYS A 33 -7.73 -13.12 -5.11
C LYS A 33 -8.01 -11.81 -5.87
N LYS A 34 -9.30 -11.52 -6.12
CA LYS A 34 -9.72 -10.30 -6.81
C LYS A 34 -9.39 -9.09 -5.92
N VAL A 35 -8.55 -8.19 -6.41
CA VAL A 35 -8.33 -6.88 -5.78
C VAL A 35 -9.33 -5.91 -6.37
N ALA A 36 -10.35 -5.54 -5.60
CA ALA A 36 -11.37 -4.59 -6.04
C ALA A 36 -10.92 -3.13 -5.78
N VAL A 37 -10.29 -2.89 -4.63
CA VAL A 37 -9.74 -1.58 -4.25
C VAL A 37 -8.22 -1.69 -4.16
N LEU A 38 -7.50 -0.95 -5.00
CA LEU A 38 -6.05 -0.83 -4.94
C LEU A 38 -5.66 0.59 -4.52
N VAL A 39 -4.96 0.70 -3.40
CA VAL A 39 -4.46 1.96 -2.86
C VAL A 39 -2.94 1.98 -3.00
N ASN A 40 -2.44 2.69 -4.01
CA ASN A 40 -1.01 2.91 -4.21
C ASN A 40 -0.56 4.20 -3.52
N ILE A 41 0.48 4.12 -2.69
CA ILE A 41 1.04 5.25 -1.95
C ILE A 41 2.52 5.41 -2.34
N ASP A 42 2.83 6.48 -3.02
CA ASP A 42 4.20 6.91 -3.33
C ASP A 42 4.69 7.83 -2.22
N LYS A 43 5.57 7.29 -1.37
CA LYS A 43 6.18 8.03 -0.26
C LYS A 43 7.15 9.12 -0.72
N THR A 44 7.79 8.94 -1.87
CA THR A 44 8.72 9.93 -2.42
C THR A 44 7.99 11.20 -2.84
N ASN A 45 6.87 11.03 -3.54
CA ASN A 45 6.06 12.13 -4.05
C ASN A 45 4.91 12.54 -3.10
N GLN A 46 4.74 11.81 -1.97
CA GLN A 46 3.66 12.03 -1.02
C GLN A 46 2.29 12.04 -1.69
N GLN A 47 2.07 11.04 -2.53
CA GLN A 47 0.86 10.88 -3.34
C GLN A 47 0.22 9.51 -3.12
N MET A 48 -1.10 9.47 -3.19
CA MET A 48 -1.91 8.26 -3.17
C MET A 48 -2.77 8.21 -4.43
N THR A 49 -2.78 7.06 -5.08
CA THR A 49 -3.70 6.74 -6.18
C THR A 49 -4.63 5.64 -5.73
N VAL A 50 -5.93 5.80 -5.94
CA VAL A 50 -6.94 4.79 -5.63
C VAL A 50 -7.56 4.30 -6.92
N SER A 51 -7.47 2.98 -7.17
CA SER A 51 -8.07 2.31 -8.31
C SER A 51 -9.18 1.37 -7.85
N LEU A 52 -10.26 1.31 -8.64
CA LEU A 52 -11.36 0.36 -8.48
C LEU A 52 -11.41 -0.55 -9.70
N ASP A 53 -11.38 -1.86 -9.47
CA ASP A 53 -11.35 -2.89 -10.52
C ASP A 53 -10.32 -2.58 -11.63
N GLY A 54 -9.14 -2.10 -11.22
CA GLY A 54 -8.03 -1.75 -12.12
C GLY A 54 -8.12 -0.36 -12.78
N VAL A 55 -9.20 0.39 -12.57
CA VAL A 55 -9.39 1.74 -13.13
C VAL A 55 -9.07 2.79 -12.07
N GLU A 56 -8.12 3.69 -12.34
CA GLU A 56 -7.80 4.82 -11.46
C GLU A 56 -9.01 5.75 -11.33
N LYS A 57 -9.39 6.04 -10.08
CA LYS A 57 -10.54 6.89 -9.75
C LYS A 57 -10.14 8.16 -9.02
N TYR A 58 -9.11 8.09 -8.17
CA TYR A 58 -8.71 9.23 -7.34
C TYR A 58 -7.21 9.32 -7.24
N GLN A 59 -6.73 10.56 -7.17
CA GLN A 59 -5.36 10.88 -6.84
C GLN A 59 -5.34 11.97 -5.77
N TRP A 60 -4.67 11.71 -4.64
CA TRP A 60 -4.68 12.59 -3.47
C TRP A 60 -3.30 12.81 -2.89
N ARG A 61 -3.09 14.00 -2.31
CA ARG A 61 -1.91 14.25 -1.48
C ARG A 61 -2.03 13.50 -0.17
N VAL A 62 -0.91 12.93 0.30
CA VAL A 62 -0.82 12.25 1.59
C VAL A 62 0.26 12.87 2.46
N SER A 63 0.30 12.49 3.73
CA SER A 63 1.44 12.70 4.61
C SER A 63 1.80 11.38 5.26
N THR A 64 2.97 10.84 4.89
CA THR A 64 3.52 9.61 5.46
C THR A 64 4.46 9.90 6.62
N GLY A 65 5.06 8.86 7.20
CA GLY A 65 5.97 8.97 8.33
C GLY A 65 7.20 9.85 8.05
N ARG A 66 7.52 10.72 8.99
CA ARG A 66 8.77 11.51 9.00
C ARG A 66 9.98 10.63 9.29
N ALA A 67 11.19 11.19 9.16
CA ALA A 67 12.42 10.54 9.58
C ALA A 67 12.32 9.99 11.01
N GLY A 68 12.74 8.75 11.23
CA GLY A 68 12.61 8.03 12.50
C GLY A 68 11.23 7.39 12.75
N TYR A 69 10.23 7.68 11.92
CA TYR A 69 8.88 7.13 11.97
C TYR A 69 8.40 6.73 10.58
N SER A 70 9.30 6.18 9.77
CA SER A 70 9.00 5.84 8.38
C SER A 70 7.83 4.86 8.27
N THR A 71 6.91 5.15 7.35
CA THR A 71 5.86 4.19 6.97
C THR A 71 6.50 3.06 6.18
N PRO A 72 6.40 1.78 6.62
CA PRO A 72 7.06 0.67 5.93
C PRO A 72 6.57 0.48 4.50
N SER A 73 7.51 0.32 3.55
CA SER A 73 7.20 -0.06 2.17
C SER A 73 6.77 -1.51 2.10
N GLY A 74 5.89 -1.83 1.16
CA GLY A 74 5.40 -3.19 0.95
C GLY A 74 3.99 -3.24 0.41
N THR A 75 3.46 -4.45 0.31
CA THR A 75 2.10 -4.74 -0.12
C THR A 75 1.33 -5.36 1.04
N TYR A 76 0.22 -4.77 1.38
CA TYR A 76 -0.59 -5.13 2.54
C TYR A 76 -2.05 -5.32 2.11
N THR A 77 -2.80 -6.12 2.87
CA THR A 77 -4.25 -6.19 2.78
C THR A 77 -4.86 -5.40 3.94
N ALA A 78 -5.93 -4.65 3.70
CA ALA A 78 -6.64 -3.99 4.78
C ALA A 78 -7.14 -5.03 5.81
N THR A 79 -6.99 -4.73 7.10
CA THR A 79 -7.26 -5.68 8.20
C THR A 79 -8.46 -5.32 9.03
N SER A 80 -8.65 -4.04 9.29
CA SER A 80 -9.79 -3.50 10.05
C SER A 80 -10.04 -2.05 9.70
N MET A 81 -11.21 -1.55 10.06
CA MET A 81 -11.58 -0.16 9.82
C MET A 81 -12.46 0.39 10.95
N ASN A 82 -12.29 1.68 11.24
CA ASN A 82 -13.07 2.38 12.26
C ASN A 82 -13.45 3.78 11.77
N LYS A 83 -14.72 4.12 11.89
CA LYS A 83 -15.21 5.45 11.49
C LYS A 83 -14.63 6.55 12.40
N ILE A 84 -14.47 6.25 13.68
CA ILE A 84 -13.89 7.14 14.69
C ILE A 84 -12.86 6.33 15.48
N TRP A 85 -11.61 6.77 15.44
CA TRP A 85 -10.51 6.19 16.21
C TRP A 85 -9.65 7.28 16.82
N TYR A 86 -9.01 6.98 17.93
CA TYR A 86 -8.09 7.87 18.63
C TYR A 86 -6.79 7.14 18.92
N SER A 87 -5.66 7.72 18.56
CA SER A 87 -4.35 7.15 18.82
C SER A 87 -3.95 7.34 20.28
N LYS A 88 -4.05 6.30 21.08
CA LYS A 88 -3.62 6.33 22.50
C LYS A 88 -2.13 6.63 22.66
N GLN A 89 -1.34 6.28 21.66
CA GLN A 89 0.12 6.50 21.66
C GLN A 89 0.47 7.97 21.40
N TRP A 90 -0.41 8.74 20.75
CA TRP A 90 -0.15 10.11 20.33
C TRP A 90 -1.22 11.05 20.87
N ASP A 91 -1.28 11.16 22.19
CA ASP A 91 -2.14 12.12 22.91
C ASP A 91 -3.61 12.10 22.46
N ASN A 92 -4.15 10.90 22.28
CA ASN A 92 -5.50 10.69 21.76
C ASN A 92 -5.79 11.47 20.46
N ALA A 93 -4.79 11.63 19.59
CA ALA A 93 -4.97 12.30 18.31
C ALA A 93 -6.09 11.63 17.50
N PRO A 94 -7.05 12.42 16.97
CA PRO A 94 -8.17 11.88 16.22
C PRO A 94 -7.71 11.33 14.86
N MET A 95 -8.20 10.14 14.55
CA MET A 95 -7.95 9.42 13.30
C MET A 95 -9.29 9.04 12.65
N PRO A 96 -10.06 10.00 12.10
CA PRO A 96 -11.35 9.71 11.51
C PRO A 96 -11.20 8.84 10.27
N HIS A 97 -12.14 7.90 10.08
CA HIS A 97 -12.20 6.99 8.94
C HIS A 97 -10.91 6.21 8.75
N SER A 98 -10.42 5.60 9.84
CA SER A 98 -9.20 4.78 9.83
C SER A 98 -9.41 3.46 9.12
N ILE A 99 -8.45 3.10 8.26
CA ILE A 99 -8.32 1.81 7.59
C ILE A 99 -6.95 1.27 7.96
N PHE A 100 -6.92 0.25 8.82
CA PHE A 100 -5.68 -0.38 9.28
C PHE A 100 -5.21 -1.41 8.24
N PHE A 101 -3.91 -1.43 7.98
CA PHE A 101 -3.31 -2.36 7.01
C PHE A 101 -2.13 -3.17 7.58
N MET A 102 -1.69 -2.85 8.81
CA MET A 102 -0.66 -3.60 9.53
C MET A 102 -1.10 -3.89 10.97
N LYS A 103 -0.59 -4.99 11.53
CA LYS A 103 -0.92 -5.44 12.89
C LYS A 103 -0.36 -4.53 13.98
N ASP A 104 0.69 -3.78 13.68
CA ASP A 104 1.32 -2.81 14.58
C ASP A 104 0.58 -1.47 14.67
N GLY A 105 -0.54 -1.34 13.95
CA GLY A 105 -1.42 -0.18 14.02
C GLY A 105 -1.22 0.88 12.95
N HIS A 106 -0.38 0.62 11.93
CA HIS A 106 -0.34 1.51 10.78
C HIS A 106 -1.67 1.55 10.04
N ALA A 107 -2.16 2.75 9.77
CA ALA A 107 -3.44 3.00 9.15
C ALA A 107 -3.38 4.15 8.15
N ILE A 108 -4.33 4.15 7.20
CA ILE A 108 -4.72 5.32 6.42
C ILE A 108 -5.87 5.99 7.16
N HIS A 109 -5.79 7.30 7.41
CA HIS A 109 -6.85 8.00 8.13
C HIS A 109 -6.94 9.48 7.76
N GLY A 110 -8.07 10.09 8.07
CA GLY A 110 -8.25 11.53 7.94
C GLY A 110 -7.40 12.33 8.94
N SER A 111 -6.89 13.46 8.48
CA SER A 111 -6.18 14.41 9.33
C SER A 111 -6.68 15.83 9.07
N PHE A 112 -6.92 16.57 10.14
CA PHE A 112 -7.29 18.00 10.05
C PHE A 112 -6.08 18.89 9.72
N ASP A 113 -4.86 18.37 9.81
CA ASP A 113 -3.62 19.05 9.42
C ASP A 113 -3.40 18.99 7.90
N VAL A 114 -4.38 19.50 7.14
CA VAL A 114 -4.39 19.43 5.66
C VAL A 114 -3.28 20.23 5.01
N LYS A 115 -2.75 21.27 5.68
CA LYS A 115 -1.64 22.10 5.17
C LYS A 115 -0.32 21.33 5.04
N ASN A 116 -0.18 20.24 5.75
CA ASN A 116 1.01 19.39 5.74
C ASN A 116 0.85 18.15 4.83
N LEU A 117 -0.27 18.01 4.13
CA LEU A 117 -0.39 17.00 3.08
C LEU A 117 0.56 17.34 1.92
N GLY A 118 1.28 16.33 1.45
CA GLY A 118 2.39 16.45 0.51
C GLY A 118 3.76 16.52 1.19
N LYS A 119 3.82 16.40 2.54
CA LYS A 119 5.05 16.37 3.32
C LYS A 119 5.05 15.17 4.28
N PRO A 120 6.19 14.49 4.49
CA PRO A 120 6.30 13.36 5.43
C PRO A 120 6.44 13.90 6.87
N VAL A 121 5.33 14.10 7.56
CA VAL A 121 5.32 14.65 8.93
C VAL A 121 4.54 13.79 9.92
N SER A 122 4.02 12.62 9.51
CA SER A 122 3.30 11.73 10.41
C SER A 122 4.25 10.92 11.32
N HIS A 123 3.67 10.14 12.21
CA HIS A 123 4.39 9.19 13.07
C HIS A 123 4.25 7.73 12.56
N GLY A 124 4.14 7.55 11.24
CA GLY A 124 4.06 6.26 10.60
C GLY A 124 2.76 6.01 9.83
N CYS A 125 1.61 6.49 10.31
CA CYS A 125 0.35 6.40 9.57
C CYS A 125 0.34 7.26 8.31
N VAL A 126 -0.52 6.91 7.37
CA VAL A 126 -0.76 7.67 6.14
C VAL A 126 -1.93 8.61 6.35
N ARG A 127 -1.66 9.91 6.38
CA ARG A 127 -2.67 10.96 6.56
C ARG A 127 -3.19 11.44 5.21
N ILE A 128 -4.50 11.60 5.11
CA ILE A 128 -5.20 12.22 3.97
C ILE A 128 -6.21 13.23 4.51
N SER A 129 -6.83 14.03 3.63
CA SER A 129 -7.88 14.95 4.10
C SER A 129 -9.07 14.18 4.68
N PRO A 130 -9.83 14.74 5.64
CA PRO A 130 -10.99 14.06 6.22
C PRO A 130 -12.04 13.66 5.18
N LYS A 131 -12.23 14.48 4.15
CA LYS A 131 -13.13 14.20 3.02
C LYS A 131 -12.67 12.97 2.23
N ASN A 132 -11.38 12.91 1.87
CA ASN A 132 -10.83 11.80 1.12
C ASN A 132 -10.84 10.51 1.95
N ALA A 133 -10.60 10.61 3.26
CA ALA A 133 -10.67 9.48 4.17
C ALA A 133 -12.09 8.90 4.25
N ALA A 134 -13.11 9.76 4.31
CA ALA A 134 -14.50 9.31 4.27
C ALA A 134 -14.82 8.60 2.95
N THR A 135 -14.38 9.16 1.81
CA THR A 135 -14.56 8.53 0.50
C THR A 135 -13.88 7.16 0.43
N LEU A 136 -12.61 7.06 0.84
CA LEU A 136 -11.88 5.79 0.82
C LEU A 136 -12.51 4.76 1.76
N TYR A 137 -12.97 5.21 2.93
CA TYR A 137 -13.63 4.37 3.91
C TYR A 137 -14.90 3.70 3.35
N GLU A 138 -15.76 4.46 2.67
CA GLU A 138 -16.96 3.89 2.06
C GLU A 138 -16.61 2.93 0.91
N LEU A 139 -15.61 3.26 0.07
CA LEU A 139 -15.13 2.34 -0.97
C LEU A 139 -14.65 1.00 -0.41
N VAL A 140 -13.87 1.03 0.67
CA VAL A 140 -13.38 -0.19 1.32
C VAL A 140 -14.52 -0.96 1.97
N LYS A 141 -15.46 -0.27 2.60
CA LYS A 141 -16.64 -0.87 3.20
C LYS A 141 -17.54 -1.60 2.18
N GLU A 142 -17.72 -1.00 1.01
CA GLU A 142 -18.53 -1.57 -0.09
C GLU A 142 -17.87 -2.77 -0.75
N ASN A 143 -16.54 -2.75 -0.88
CA ASN A 143 -15.79 -3.79 -1.62
C ASN A 143 -15.19 -4.88 -0.72
N GLY A 144 -15.12 -4.66 0.60
CA GLY A 144 -14.56 -5.58 1.58
C GLY A 144 -13.06 -5.33 1.85
N LEU A 145 -12.67 -5.52 3.10
CA LEU A 145 -11.28 -5.39 3.57
C LEU A 145 -10.35 -6.34 2.83
N GLU A 146 -10.80 -7.58 2.68
CA GLU A 146 -10.04 -8.66 2.04
C GLU A 146 -9.79 -8.41 0.54
N ASN A 147 -10.61 -7.61 -0.11
CA ASN A 147 -10.48 -7.20 -1.51
C ASN A 147 -9.77 -5.85 -1.68
N THR A 148 -9.30 -5.27 -0.56
CA THR A 148 -8.57 -4.00 -0.53
C THR A 148 -7.09 -4.23 -0.30
N GLN A 149 -6.29 -3.81 -1.26
CA GLN A 149 -4.83 -3.87 -1.19
C GLN A 149 -4.24 -2.48 -1.03
N VAL A 150 -3.26 -2.37 -0.13
CA VAL A 150 -2.50 -1.13 0.12
C VAL A 150 -1.04 -1.40 -0.26
N VAL A 151 -0.52 -0.64 -1.21
CA VAL A 151 0.84 -0.75 -1.72
C VAL A 151 1.59 0.54 -1.40
N LEU A 152 2.68 0.43 -0.63
CA LEU A 152 3.55 1.54 -0.32
C LEU A 152 4.89 1.39 -1.05
N THR A 153 5.24 2.38 -1.83
CA THR A 153 6.46 2.43 -2.63
C THR A 153 7.26 3.70 -2.34
N GLY A 154 8.46 3.76 -2.91
CA GLY A 154 9.34 4.91 -2.75
C GLY A 154 10.01 4.98 -1.38
N VAL A 155 10.75 6.05 -1.16
CA VAL A 155 11.52 6.34 0.06
C VAL A 155 10.96 7.60 0.70
N SER A 156 10.71 7.57 2.02
CA SER A 156 10.31 8.78 2.74
C SER A 156 11.40 9.83 2.65
N PRO A 157 11.08 11.07 2.25
CA PRO A 157 12.04 12.17 2.30
C PRO A 157 12.63 12.34 3.71
N GLY A 158 13.96 12.29 3.82
CA GLY A 158 14.66 12.26 5.11
C GLY A 158 15.23 10.89 5.50
N GLY A 159 15.04 9.87 4.65
CA GLY A 159 15.60 8.53 4.78
C GLY A 159 14.68 7.56 5.52
N GLU A 160 14.77 6.31 5.14
CA GLU A 160 14.21 5.19 5.90
C GLU A 160 15.28 4.74 6.88
N TYR A 161 14.95 4.63 8.17
CA TYR A 161 15.77 3.85 9.08
C TYR A 161 15.66 2.40 8.64
N GLU A 162 16.65 1.90 7.93
CA GLU A 162 16.84 0.47 7.85
C GLU A 162 17.08 -0.01 9.30
N VAL A 163 16.12 -0.75 9.82
CA VAL A 163 16.39 -1.61 10.96
C VAL A 163 17.44 -2.60 10.45
N ALA A 164 18.69 -2.32 10.79
CA ALA A 164 19.82 -3.15 10.41
C ALA A 164 19.55 -4.57 10.90
N ARG A 165 19.08 -5.43 10.01
CA ARG A 165 19.27 -6.88 10.16
C ARG A 165 20.76 -7.07 10.21
N GLY A 166 21.26 -7.53 11.41
CA GLY A 166 22.65 -7.67 11.74
C GLY A 166 23.52 -8.13 10.57
N HIS A 167 24.24 -7.18 9.99
CA HIS A 167 25.37 -7.45 9.16
C HIS A 167 26.62 -7.23 10.01
N THR A 168 27.28 -8.32 10.33
CA THR A 168 28.65 -8.32 10.80
C THR A 168 29.51 -7.52 9.84
N SER A 169 29.95 -6.33 10.27
CA SER A 169 30.92 -5.52 9.52
C SER A 169 32.25 -6.22 9.38
N PRO A 170 32.86 -6.23 8.18
CA PRO A 170 34.30 -6.46 8.06
C PRO A 170 35.03 -5.23 8.58
N ARG A 171 36.02 -5.48 9.44
CA ARG A 171 36.94 -4.48 9.97
C ARG A 171 37.62 -3.69 8.83
N GLY A 172 37.38 -2.40 8.78
CA GLY A 172 38.14 -1.44 8.00
C GLY A 172 38.10 -0.11 8.72
N GLY A 173 39.24 0.28 9.36
CA GLY A 173 39.36 1.49 10.15
C GLY A 173 39.25 2.75 9.32
N PHE A 174 38.48 3.73 9.80
CA PHE A 174 38.65 5.13 9.44
C PHE A 174 38.50 6.04 10.67
N SER A 175 39.43 7.00 10.72
CA SER A 175 39.74 7.99 11.74
C SER A 175 38.55 8.82 12.20
N ARG A 176 38.44 8.98 13.53
CA ARG A 176 37.53 9.89 14.23
C ARG A 176 37.80 11.36 13.88
N ARG A 177 36.80 12.09 13.44
CA ARG A 177 36.63 13.50 13.80
C ARG A 177 35.28 13.65 14.53
N SER A 178 35.43 14.03 15.77
CA SER A 178 34.40 14.25 16.77
C SER A 178 33.58 15.50 16.40
N PHE A 179 32.25 15.36 16.23
CA PHE A 179 31.30 16.41 16.57
C PHE A 179 30.34 15.83 17.60
N GLY A 180 30.35 16.43 18.79
CA GLY A 180 29.60 15.96 19.94
C GLY A 180 28.08 16.10 19.72
N VAL A 181 27.38 15.00 19.87
CA VAL A 181 25.97 14.95 20.20
C VAL A 181 25.83 14.30 21.56
N PRO A 182 24.99 14.81 22.47
CA PRO A 182 24.88 14.26 23.80
C PRO A 182 24.38 12.82 23.76
N TYR A 183 25.18 11.95 24.38
CA TYR A 183 24.86 10.55 24.59
C TYR A 183 23.74 10.46 25.65
N TYR A 184 22.54 10.03 25.22
CA TYR A 184 21.53 9.60 26.18
C TYR A 184 21.69 8.09 26.39
N ASN A 185 22.34 7.78 27.52
CA ASN A 185 22.49 6.42 28.01
C ASN A 185 21.21 6.03 28.76
N GLY A 186 20.41 5.15 28.16
CA GLY A 186 19.23 4.58 28.77
C GLY A 186 19.13 3.12 28.39
N SER A 187 19.86 2.27 29.11
CA SER A 187 19.57 0.85 29.24
C SER A 187 18.17 0.70 29.81
N GLN A 188 17.22 0.18 29.03
CA GLN A 188 16.14 -0.66 29.58
C GLN A 188 15.21 -1.16 28.48
N GLY A 189 15.04 -2.47 28.42
CA GLY A 189 13.74 -3.10 28.31
C GLY A 189 13.21 -3.31 26.90
N TYR A 190 13.16 -4.55 26.50
CA TYR A 190 12.23 -5.11 25.51
C TYR A 190 10.85 -4.48 25.69
N TYR A 191 10.50 -3.54 24.87
CA TYR A 191 9.11 -3.13 24.73
C TYR A 191 8.45 -4.02 23.70
N GLY A 192 7.66 -4.96 24.21
CA GLY A 192 6.60 -5.60 23.45
C GLY A 192 5.76 -4.54 22.74
N SER A 193 5.40 -4.83 21.52
CA SER A 193 4.54 -3.99 20.70
C SER A 193 3.35 -3.45 21.51
N PRO A 194 3.11 -2.12 21.57
CA PRO A 194 1.99 -1.55 22.33
C PRO A 194 0.61 -1.86 21.73
N TRP A 195 0.57 -2.59 20.66
CA TRP A 195 -0.65 -2.91 19.92
C TRP A 195 -1.22 -4.27 20.35
N THR A 196 -1.44 -4.45 21.65
CA THR A 196 -2.33 -5.55 22.07
C THR A 196 -3.75 -5.17 21.68
N TYR A 197 -4.23 -5.84 20.65
CA TYR A 197 -5.62 -5.86 20.25
C TYR A 197 -6.48 -6.29 21.45
N SER A 198 -7.30 -5.37 21.94
CA SER A 198 -8.42 -5.70 22.82
C SER A 198 -9.66 -5.76 21.93
N PRO A 199 -10.27 -6.94 21.76
CA PRO A 199 -11.49 -7.06 20.99
C PRO A 199 -12.66 -6.57 21.85
N TRP A 200 -13.21 -5.42 21.49
CA TRP A 200 -14.57 -4.98 21.86
C TRP A 200 -15.23 -4.34 20.65
#